data_47a6be0195226e03b57b8347da3aec8a
#
_entry.id   47a6be0195226e03b57b8347da3aec8a
#
_cell.length_a   1.000
_cell.length_b   1.000
_cell.length_c   1.000
_cell.angle_alpha   90.00
_cell.angle_beta   90.00
_cell.angle_gamma   90.00
#
_symmetry.space_group_name_H-M   'P 1'
#
loop_
_entity.id
_entity.type
_entity.pdbx_description
1 polymer ?
#
loop_
_entity_poly.entity_id
_entity_poly.type
_entity_poly.pdbx_seq_one_letter_code
_entity_poly.pdbx_strand_id
1 'polypeptide(L)'
;MGAFTAGLARGFFSSVTMGSCRYDVAMFTDYSIQAIAINAIPLIFAITIHEAAHGYAAKRFGDNTAFLLGRVTLNPLKHIDPIGTVLIPIALVLANSPFLVGYAKPVPVRFDHLRNPRIDMIWVALAGPGSNFIQAIFWAVFWILIQGFSINEPFLISMAKAGIFWNIGLLVFNLFPLPPLDGGRILAGILPYRQAVMFGKLEPWGFFIVLGLLFTGVISQWWMVPLSDFFIAIVRPLTSPLRMVFTP
;
A
#
# COMPACT_ATOMS: atom_id res chain seq x y z
N MET A 1 -16.03 -14.02 18.57
CA MET A 1 -14.82 -13.57 17.86
C MET A 1 -15.09 -13.06 16.44
N GLY A 2 -15.98 -13.66 15.68
CA GLY A 2 -16.32 -13.19 14.32
C GLY A 2 -16.94 -11.79 14.20
N ALA A 3 -17.53 -11.23 15.24
CA ALA A 3 -18.14 -9.89 15.21
C ALA A 3 -17.11 -8.74 15.30
N PHE A 4 -15.95 -8.95 15.93
CA PHE A 4 -14.94 -7.91 16.10
C PHE A 4 -14.13 -7.69 14.81
N THR A 5 -13.82 -8.77 14.09
CA THR A 5 -13.10 -8.74 12.81
C THR A 5 -13.94 -8.16 11.68
N ALA A 6 -15.23 -8.50 11.66
CA ALA A 6 -16.17 -7.88 10.74
C ALA A 6 -16.37 -6.38 11.05
N GLY A 7 -16.12 -5.92 12.28
CA GLY A 7 -16.19 -4.51 12.66
C GLY A 7 -15.02 -3.68 12.15
N LEU A 8 -13.79 -4.17 12.29
CA LEU A 8 -12.57 -3.48 11.79
C LEU A 8 -12.52 -3.43 10.25
N ALA A 9 -12.80 -4.57 9.61
CA ALA A 9 -12.94 -4.61 8.17
C ALA A 9 -14.10 -3.72 7.72
N ARG A 10 -15.30 -3.82 8.32
CA ARG A 10 -16.44 -2.96 7.98
C ARG A 10 -16.18 -1.47 8.18
N GLY A 11 -15.49 -1.06 9.24
CA GLY A 11 -15.14 0.36 9.46
C GLY A 11 -14.24 0.91 8.36
N PHE A 12 -13.19 0.19 8.01
CA PHE A 12 -12.27 0.57 6.91
C PHE A 12 -12.94 0.43 5.53
N PHE A 13 -13.69 -0.65 5.30
CA PHE A 13 -14.35 -0.92 4.02
C PHE A 13 -15.62 -0.09 3.78
N SER A 14 -16.35 0.34 4.83
CA SER A 14 -17.56 1.13 4.66
C SER A 14 -17.29 2.58 4.27
N SER A 15 -16.12 3.10 4.58
CA SER A 15 -15.72 4.47 4.26
C SER A 15 -15.14 4.61 2.85
N VAL A 16 -14.58 3.54 2.27
CA VAL A 16 -14.01 3.55 0.92
C VAL A 16 -15.14 3.37 -0.11
N THR A 17 -16.03 4.34 -0.22
CA THR A 17 -17.08 4.35 -1.25
C THR A 17 -16.70 5.25 -2.42
N MET A 18 -16.50 4.69 -3.62
CA MET A 18 -16.47 5.46 -4.86
C MET A 18 -17.90 5.51 -5.45
N GLY A 19 -18.70 6.49 -5.04
CA GLY A 19 -20.10 6.61 -5.49
C GLY A 19 -20.99 5.49 -4.94
N SER A 20 -21.87 4.90 -5.77
CA SER A 20 -22.74 3.78 -5.40
C SER A 20 -22.00 2.44 -5.17
N CYS A 21 -20.67 2.43 -5.27
CA CYS A 21 -19.86 1.23 -5.14
C CYS A 21 -19.47 0.99 -3.68
N ARG A 22 -20.21 0.14 -2.99
CA ARG A 22 -19.76 -0.48 -1.73
C ARG A 22 -18.71 -1.54 -2.07
N TYR A 23 -17.56 -1.50 -1.40
CA TYR A 23 -16.69 -2.67 -1.39
C TYR A 23 -17.38 -3.75 -0.59
N ASP A 24 -17.66 -4.87 -1.24
CA ASP A 24 -18.26 -6.01 -0.57
C ASP A 24 -17.19 -6.67 0.31
N VAL A 25 -17.43 -6.71 1.61
CA VAL A 25 -16.53 -7.38 2.58
C VAL A 25 -16.33 -8.85 2.19
N ALA A 26 -17.31 -9.47 1.53
CA ALA A 26 -17.23 -10.84 1.04
C ALA A 26 -16.05 -11.04 0.06
N MET A 27 -15.64 -10.02 -0.70
CA MET A 27 -14.49 -10.09 -1.60
C MET A 27 -13.17 -10.44 -0.89
N PHE A 28 -13.06 -10.15 0.40
CA PHE A 28 -11.84 -10.36 1.19
C PHE A 28 -11.96 -11.53 2.19
N THR A 29 -13.15 -12.10 2.34
CA THR A 29 -13.41 -13.26 3.21
C THR A 29 -13.65 -14.54 2.44
N ASP A 30 -13.80 -14.47 1.12
CA ASP A 30 -13.89 -15.61 0.23
C ASP A 30 -12.47 -16.13 -0.10
N TYR A 31 -12.19 -17.39 0.19
CA TYR A 31 -10.92 -18.07 -0.12
C TYR A 31 -10.98 -18.86 -1.42
N SER A 32 -11.93 -18.58 -2.29
CA SER A 32 -11.95 -19.17 -3.63
C SER A 32 -10.70 -18.78 -4.43
N ILE A 33 -10.25 -19.61 -5.35
CA ILE A 33 -9.10 -19.32 -6.22
C ILE A 33 -9.31 -17.99 -6.96
N GLN A 34 -10.55 -17.72 -7.37
CA GLN A 34 -10.94 -16.48 -8.04
C GLN A 34 -10.76 -15.26 -7.14
N ALA A 35 -11.24 -15.32 -5.89
CA ALA A 35 -11.10 -14.21 -4.93
C ALA A 35 -9.63 -13.97 -4.56
N ILE A 36 -8.83 -15.05 -4.43
CA ILE A 36 -7.39 -14.94 -4.22
C ILE A 36 -6.74 -14.23 -5.42
N ALA A 37 -7.04 -14.61 -6.65
CA ALA A 37 -6.46 -13.98 -7.84
C ALA A 37 -6.86 -12.50 -7.97
N ILE A 38 -8.13 -12.15 -7.71
CA ILE A 38 -8.64 -10.78 -7.71
C ILE A 38 -7.82 -9.87 -6.79
N ASN A 39 -7.42 -10.36 -5.63
CA ASN A 39 -6.68 -9.58 -4.64
C ASN A 39 -5.16 -9.67 -4.84
N ALA A 40 -4.63 -10.87 -5.11
CA ALA A 40 -3.19 -11.09 -5.17
C ALA A 40 -2.53 -10.38 -6.36
N ILE A 41 -3.18 -10.36 -7.53
CA ILE A 41 -2.62 -9.73 -8.73
C ILE A 41 -2.36 -8.23 -8.49
N PRO A 42 -3.37 -7.42 -8.13
CA PRO A 42 -3.14 -6.00 -7.87
C PRO A 42 -2.18 -5.74 -6.70
N LEU A 43 -2.25 -6.55 -5.64
CA LEU A 43 -1.37 -6.41 -4.47
C LEU A 43 0.09 -6.66 -4.82
N ILE A 44 0.38 -7.73 -5.59
CA ILE A 44 1.73 -8.04 -6.04
C ILE A 44 2.31 -6.90 -6.89
N PHE A 45 1.53 -6.35 -7.83
CA PHE A 45 1.95 -5.19 -8.60
C PHE A 45 2.14 -3.96 -7.72
N ALA A 46 1.22 -3.70 -6.81
CA ALA A 46 1.29 -2.56 -5.89
C ALA A 46 2.59 -2.57 -5.08
N ILE A 47 2.95 -3.71 -4.49
CA ILE A 47 4.17 -3.87 -3.69
C ILE A 47 5.42 -3.83 -4.59
N THR A 48 5.40 -4.52 -5.73
CA THR A 48 6.56 -4.61 -6.63
C THR A 48 6.95 -3.23 -7.17
N ILE A 49 5.97 -2.44 -7.61
CA ILE A 49 6.22 -1.10 -8.17
C ILE A 49 6.61 -0.14 -7.05
N HIS A 50 6.02 -0.26 -5.86
CA HIS A 50 6.39 0.51 -4.67
C HIS A 50 7.88 0.32 -4.32
N GLU A 51 8.33 -0.91 -4.19
CA GLU A 51 9.73 -1.25 -3.90
C GLU A 51 10.68 -0.79 -5.02
N ALA A 52 10.29 -1.01 -6.27
CA ALA A 52 11.09 -0.55 -7.42
C ALA A 52 11.20 0.97 -7.46
N ALA A 53 10.16 1.71 -7.06
CA ALA A 53 10.15 3.17 -6.99
C ALA A 53 11.15 3.71 -5.97
N HIS A 54 11.26 3.10 -4.78
CA HIS A 54 12.29 3.42 -3.80
C HIS A 54 13.69 3.25 -4.38
N GLY A 55 13.95 2.09 -5.01
CA GLY A 55 15.25 1.81 -5.61
C GLY A 55 15.60 2.74 -6.78
N TYR A 56 14.62 3.10 -7.61
CA TYR A 56 14.79 4.05 -8.69
C TYR A 56 15.10 5.47 -8.17
N ALA A 57 14.34 5.92 -7.17
CA ALA A 57 14.58 7.22 -6.53
C ALA A 57 15.97 7.26 -5.86
N ALA A 58 16.35 6.22 -5.10
CA ALA A 58 17.65 6.11 -4.47
C ALA A 58 18.77 6.23 -5.52
N LYS A 59 18.66 5.50 -6.64
CA LYS A 59 19.61 5.61 -7.76
C LYS A 59 19.68 7.03 -8.32
N ARG A 60 18.54 7.71 -8.48
CA ARG A 60 18.49 9.09 -9.00
C ARG A 60 19.20 10.07 -8.08
N PHE A 61 19.18 9.82 -6.77
CA PHE A 61 19.80 10.64 -5.74
C PHE A 61 21.22 10.20 -5.34
N GLY A 62 21.79 9.18 -6.00
CA GLY A 62 23.20 8.81 -5.86
C GLY A 62 23.48 7.42 -5.29
N ASP A 63 22.50 6.77 -4.68
CA ASP A 63 22.67 5.41 -4.17
C ASP A 63 22.37 4.36 -5.24
N ASN A 64 23.41 3.74 -5.77
CA ASN A 64 23.32 2.67 -6.76
C ASN A 64 23.18 1.27 -6.15
N THR A 65 23.09 1.12 -4.84
CA THR A 65 23.12 -0.18 -4.14
C THR A 65 22.03 -1.12 -4.66
N ALA A 66 20.79 -0.68 -4.66
CA ALA A 66 19.67 -1.47 -5.13
C ALA A 66 19.76 -1.84 -6.61
N PHE A 67 20.24 -0.92 -7.43
CA PHE A 67 20.43 -1.13 -8.88
C PHE A 67 21.49 -2.19 -9.16
N LEU A 68 22.65 -2.10 -8.52
CA LEU A 68 23.76 -3.06 -8.68
C LEU A 68 23.38 -4.46 -8.21
N LEU A 69 22.50 -4.57 -7.21
CA LEU A 69 21.96 -5.83 -6.73
C LEU A 69 20.81 -6.38 -7.59
N GLY A 70 20.45 -5.71 -8.70
CA GLY A 70 19.35 -6.12 -9.59
C GLY A 70 17.96 -6.08 -8.90
N ARG A 71 17.80 -5.19 -7.88
CA ARG A 71 16.58 -5.05 -7.10
C ARG A 71 15.64 -3.97 -7.65
N VAL A 72 16.12 -3.10 -8.56
CA VAL A 72 15.29 -2.12 -9.27
C VAL A 72 14.67 -2.80 -10.48
N THR A 73 13.59 -3.52 -10.26
CA THR A 73 12.94 -4.35 -11.28
C THR A 73 11.44 -4.49 -11.01
N LEU A 74 10.66 -4.67 -12.07
CA LEU A 74 9.23 -4.99 -12.00
C LEU A 74 8.96 -6.50 -11.90
N ASN A 75 10.00 -7.33 -11.79
CA ASN A 75 9.84 -8.75 -11.58
C ASN A 75 9.45 -9.03 -10.12
N PRO A 76 8.21 -9.46 -9.82
CA PRO A 76 7.73 -9.65 -8.45
C PRO A 76 8.53 -10.72 -7.69
N LEU A 77 9.07 -11.72 -8.38
CA LEU A 77 9.86 -12.78 -7.73
C LEU A 77 11.11 -12.25 -7.02
N LYS A 78 11.62 -11.08 -7.42
CA LYS A 78 12.75 -10.44 -6.75
C LYS A 78 12.34 -9.75 -5.44
N HIS A 79 11.06 -9.51 -5.23
CA HIS A 79 10.50 -8.84 -4.05
C HIS A 79 9.80 -9.82 -3.09
N ILE A 80 9.64 -11.09 -3.49
CA ILE A 80 9.08 -12.12 -2.61
C ILE A 80 10.11 -12.47 -1.53
N ASP A 81 9.66 -12.43 -0.28
CA ASP A 81 10.34 -13.02 0.87
C ASP A 81 9.66 -14.35 1.23
N PRO A 82 10.37 -15.48 1.26
CA PRO A 82 9.74 -16.77 1.55
C PRO A 82 9.02 -16.82 2.91
N ILE A 83 9.52 -16.11 3.91
CA ILE A 83 8.93 -16.07 5.25
C ILE A 83 7.82 -15.01 5.28
N GLY A 84 8.15 -13.77 4.93
CA GLY A 84 7.24 -12.63 5.08
C GLY A 84 6.08 -12.63 4.10
N THR A 85 6.33 -13.03 2.84
CA THR A 85 5.32 -12.94 1.78
C THR A 85 4.52 -14.25 1.64
N VAL A 86 5.08 -15.40 2.07
CA VAL A 86 4.45 -16.71 1.86
C VAL A 86 4.11 -17.38 3.18
N LEU A 87 5.11 -17.66 4.03
CA LEU A 87 4.92 -18.49 5.22
C LEU A 87 4.00 -17.81 6.26
N ILE A 88 4.22 -16.52 6.55
CA ILE A 88 3.42 -15.80 7.55
C ILE A 88 1.96 -15.67 7.11
N PRO A 89 1.60 -15.23 5.89
CA PRO A 89 0.21 -15.21 5.45
C PRO A 89 -0.46 -16.59 5.50
N ILE A 90 0.22 -17.64 5.05
CA ILE A 90 -0.33 -19.01 5.11
C ILE A 90 -0.56 -19.44 6.56
N ALA A 91 0.40 -19.22 7.46
CA ALA A 91 0.24 -19.56 8.87
C ALA A 91 -0.92 -18.81 9.52
N LEU A 92 -1.11 -17.52 9.18
CA LEU A 92 -2.24 -16.73 9.69
C LEU A 92 -3.58 -17.23 9.17
N VAL A 93 -3.66 -17.63 7.90
CA VAL A 93 -4.88 -18.25 7.33
C VAL A 93 -5.18 -19.57 8.03
N LEU A 94 -4.20 -20.45 8.21
CA LEU A 94 -4.38 -21.73 8.90
C LEU A 94 -4.77 -21.56 10.37
N ALA A 95 -4.27 -20.51 11.02
CA ALA A 95 -4.63 -20.15 12.39
C ALA A 95 -6.01 -19.48 12.51
N ASN A 96 -6.76 -19.32 11.39
CA ASN A 96 -8.00 -18.54 11.32
C ASN A 96 -7.83 -17.13 11.93
N SER A 97 -6.65 -16.53 11.71
CA SER A 97 -6.37 -15.18 12.18
C SER A 97 -7.32 -14.17 11.55
N PRO A 98 -7.85 -13.22 12.32
CA PRO A 98 -8.65 -12.14 11.77
C PRO A 98 -7.84 -11.15 10.92
N PHE A 99 -6.53 -11.23 10.96
CA PHE A 99 -5.62 -10.35 10.26
C PHE A 99 -4.75 -11.15 9.29
N LEU A 100 -4.62 -10.63 8.09
CA LEU A 100 -3.62 -11.10 7.14
C LEU A 100 -2.49 -10.06 7.12
N VAL A 101 -1.32 -10.46 7.60
CA VAL A 101 -0.11 -9.62 7.64
C VAL A 101 0.98 -10.35 6.87
N GLY A 102 1.72 -9.60 6.09
CA GLY A 102 2.90 -10.09 5.40
C GLY A 102 3.82 -8.92 5.07
N TYR A 103 5.04 -9.22 4.69
CA TYR A 103 5.98 -8.22 4.21
C TYR A 103 6.72 -8.72 2.97
N ALA A 104 7.06 -7.79 2.10
CA ALA A 104 7.92 -8.06 0.95
C ALA A 104 9.39 -7.87 1.35
N LYS A 105 10.29 -8.48 0.60
CA LYS A 105 11.72 -8.26 0.74
C LYS A 105 12.04 -6.81 0.34
N PRO A 106 12.44 -5.94 1.28
CA PRO A 106 12.63 -4.53 0.99
C PRO A 106 13.80 -4.30 0.02
N VAL A 107 13.69 -3.26 -0.77
CA VAL A 107 14.81 -2.80 -1.60
C VAL A 107 15.85 -2.12 -0.70
N PRO A 108 17.12 -2.57 -0.74
CA PRO A 108 18.15 -2.00 0.11
C PRO A 108 18.52 -0.59 -0.34
N VAL A 109 18.30 0.38 0.53
CA VAL A 109 18.70 1.79 0.32
C VAL A 109 19.72 2.18 1.37
N ARG A 110 20.87 2.68 0.91
CA ARG A 110 21.93 3.20 1.76
C ARG A 110 21.85 4.72 1.80
N PHE A 111 21.22 5.23 2.85
CA PHE A 111 20.99 6.66 2.99
C PHE A 111 22.29 7.48 3.11
N ASP A 112 23.38 6.86 3.58
CA ASP A 112 24.73 7.44 3.62
C ASP A 112 25.36 7.64 2.22
N HIS A 113 24.85 6.97 1.19
CA HIS A 113 25.29 7.13 -0.20
C HIS A 113 24.53 8.20 -0.98
N LEU A 114 23.44 8.74 -0.42
CA LEU A 114 22.67 9.80 -1.04
C LEU A 114 23.47 11.10 -1.07
N ARG A 115 23.26 11.95 -2.10
CA ARG A 115 23.98 13.24 -2.25
C ARG A 115 23.67 14.18 -1.08
N ASN A 116 22.42 14.28 -0.68
CA ASN A 116 21.93 15.01 0.45
C ASN A 116 21.12 14.06 1.36
N PRO A 117 21.78 13.26 2.23
CA PRO A 117 21.14 12.13 2.91
C PRO A 117 19.80 12.46 3.56
N ARG A 118 19.67 13.63 4.14
CA ARG A 118 18.47 14.04 4.87
C ARG A 118 17.30 14.41 3.94
N ILE A 119 17.55 15.18 2.90
CA ILE A 119 16.50 15.65 1.96
C ILE A 119 16.16 14.53 0.99
N ASP A 120 17.17 13.85 0.45
CA ASP A 120 16.99 12.81 -0.53
C ASP A 120 16.28 11.59 0.08
N MET A 121 16.49 11.30 1.38
CA MET A 121 15.74 10.28 2.11
C MET A 121 14.23 10.53 2.08
N ILE A 122 13.79 11.80 2.21
CA ILE A 122 12.37 12.15 2.13
C ILE A 122 11.80 11.78 0.75
N TRP A 123 12.50 12.15 -0.31
CA TRP A 123 12.06 11.85 -1.68
C TRP A 123 12.10 10.36 -2.00
N VAL A 124 13.12 9.66 -1.52
CA VAL A 124 13.19 8.20 -1.64
C VAL A 124 12.02 7.55 -0.91
N ALA A 125 11.74 7.97 0.32
CA ALA A 125 10.62 7.43 1.09
C ALA A 125 9.24 7.78 0.48
N LEU A 126 9.09 8.97 -0.12
CA LEU A 126 7.85 9.36 -0.82
C LEU A 126 7.64 8.60 -2.14
N ALA A 127 8.70 8.08 -2.76
CA ALA A 127 8.59 7.43 -4.08
C ALA A 127 7.71 6.19 -4.04
N GLY A 128 7.80 5.37 -2.98
CA GLY A 128 6.94 4.19 -2.79
C GLY A 128 5.46 4.56 -2.70
N PRO A 129 5.04 5.31 -1.68
CA PRO A 129 3.66 5.79 -1.56
C PRO A 129 3.17 6.55 -2.79
N GLY A 130 4.03 7.41 -3.39
CA GLY A 130 3.70 8.13 -4.62
C GLY A 130 3.41 7.19 -5.79
N SER A 131 4.15 6.10 -5.92
CA SER A 131 3.89 5.08 -6.94
C SER A 131 2.56 4.37 -6.74
N ASN A 132 2.18 4.09 -5.49
CA ASN A 132 0.87 3.52 -5.17
C ASN A 132 -0.26 4.49 -5.53
N PHE A 133 -0.08 5.79 -5.29
CA PHE A 133 -1.07 6.78 -5.72
C PHE A 133 -1.29 6.77 -7.23
N ILE A 134 -0.21 6.74 -8.02
CA ILE A 134 -0.30 6.66 -9.49
C ILE A 134 -0.98 5.35 -9.92
N GLN A 135 -0.65 4.24 -9.30
CA GLN A 135 -1.30 2.95 -9.58
C GLN A 135 -2.80 2.97 -9.22
N ALA A 136 -3.19 3.63 -8.12
CA ALA A 136 -4.61 3.77 -7.76
C ALA A 136 -5.39 4.53 -8.84
N ILE A 137 -4.81 5.59 -9.42
CA ILE A 137 -5.39 6.31 -10.56
C ILE A 137 -5.49 5.39 -11.78
N PHE A 138 -4.43 4.62 -12.08
CA PHE A 138 -4.45 3.66 -13.19
C PHE A 138 -5.60 2.64 -13.05
N TRP A 139 -5.77 2.05 -11.86
CA TRP A 139 -6.86 1.11 -11.60
C TRP A 139 -8.23 1.76 -11.67
N ALA A 140 -8.36 3.03 -11.24
CA ALA A 140 -9.61 3.79 -11.36
C ALA A 140 -9.95 4.06 -12.84
N VAL A 141 -8.98 4.46 -13.66
CA VAL A 141 -9.14 4.61 -15.10
C VAL A 141 -9.53 3.28 -15.75
N PHE A 142 -8.84 2.21 -15.41
CA PHE A 142 -9.16 0.86 -15.92
C PHE A 142 -10.60 0.46 -15.61
N TRP A 143 -11.06 0.72 -14.38
CA TRP A 143 -12.47 0.50 -14.01
C TRP A 143 -13.46 1.32 -14.85
N ILE A 144 -13.18 2.60 -15.08
CA ILE A 144 -14.04 3.48 -15.91
C ILE A 144 -14.10 2.95 -17.35
N LEU A 145 -12.98 2.53 -17.93
CA LEU A 145 -12.94 1.98 -19.28
C LEU A 145 -13.74 0.68 -19.40
N ILE A 146 -13.62 -0.24 -18.44
CA ILE A 146 -14.42 -1.47 -18.39
C ILE A 146 -15.92 -1.13 -18.45
N GLN A 147 -16.37 -0.17 -17.65
CA GLN A 147 -17.75 0.26 -17.62
C GLN A 147 -18.16 0.95 -18.93
N GLY A 148 -17.31 1.82 -19.46
CA GLY A 148 -17.59 2.58 -20.68
C GLY A 148 -17.73 1.71 -21.93
N PHE A 149 -16.94 0.64 -21.99
CA PHE A 149 -17.06 -0.35 -23.05
C PHE A 149 -18.13 -1.44 -22.78
N SER A 150 -18.93 -1.27 -21.72
CA SER A 150 -19.98 -2.22 -21.30
C SER A 150 -19.46 -3.65 -21.09
N ILE A 151 -18.21 -3.77 -20.63
CA ILE A 151 -17.60 -5.09 -20.30
C ILE A 151 -18.15 -5.53 -18.94
N ASN A 152 -19.14 -6.41 -18.97
CA ASN A 152 -19.81 -6.92 -17.77
C ASN A 152 -19.13 -8.18 -17.23
N GLU A 153 -17.80 -8.13 -17.06
CA GLU A 153 -17.01 -9.24 -16.53
C GLU A 153 -16.72 -9.03 -15.04
N PRO A 154 -17.38 -9.79 -14.13
CA PRO A 154 -17.26 -9.55 -12.66
C PRO A 154 -15.83 -9.66 -12.14
N PHE A 155 -15.01 -10.55 -12.74
CA PHE A 155 -13.61 -10.73 -12.37
C PHE A 155 -12.81 -9.43 -12.58
N LEU A 156 -12.91 -8.83 -13.77
CA LEU A 156 -12.17 -7.61 -14.12
C LEU A 156 -12.63 -6.41 -13.27
N ILE A 157 -13.95 -6.28 -13.06
CA ILE A 157 -14.53 -5.23 -12.24
C ILE A 157 -14.02 -5.34 -10.79
N SER A 158 -14.06 -6.55 -10.23
CA SER A 158 -13.60 -6.82 -8.87
C SER A 158 -12.09 -6.59 -8.72
N MET A 159 -11.30 -7.01 -9.72
CA MET A 159 -9.86 -6.81 -9.74
C MET A 159 -9.49 -5.33 -9.82
N ALA A 160 -10.19 -4.52 -10.63
CA ALA A 160 -9.99 -3.08 -10.72
C ALA A 160 -10.27 -2.39 -9.36
N LYS A 161 -11.36 -2.76 -8.70
CA LYS A 161 -11.70 -2.28 -7.35
C LYS A 161 -10.64 -2.68 -6.32
N ALA A 162 -10.22 -3.96 -6.31
CA ALA A 162 -9.15 -4.44 -5.44
C ALA A 162 -7.84 -3.68 -5.69
N GLY A 163 -7.53 -3.34 -6.95
CA GLY A 163 -6.38 -2.54 -7.32
C GLY A 163 -6.39 -1.15 -6.69
N ILE A 164 -7.51 -0.44 -6.74
CA ILE A 164 -7.68 0.85 -6.07
C ILE A 164 -7.50 0.67 -4.56
N PHE A 165 -8.18 -0.30 -3.99
CA PHE A 165 -8.16 -0.57 -2.54
C PHE A 165 -6.75 -0.84 -2.00
N TRP A 166 -6.04 -1.80 -2.59
CA TRP A 166 -4.70 -2.16 -2.14
C TRP A 166 -3.70 -1.03 -2.29
N ASN A 167 -3.77 -0.28 -3.38
CA ASN A 167 -2.86 0.84 -3.61
C ASN A 167 -3.12 2.00 -2.67
N ILE A 168 -4.38 2.39 -2.43
CA ILE A 168 -4.70 3.42 -1.43
C ILE A 168 -4.35 2.93 -0.02
N GLY A 169 -4.64 1.68 0.31
CA GLY A 169 -4.29 1.10 1.59
C GLY A 169 -2.78 1.12 1.86
N LEU A 170 -1.96 0.68 0.90
CA LEU A 170 -0.50 0.70 1.02
C LEU A 170 0.07 2.13 1.08
N LEU A 171 -0.44 3.05 0.25
CA LEU A 171 -0.09 4.46 0.30
C LEU A 171 -0.28 5.02 1.72
N VAL A 172 -1.48 4.88 2.26
CA VAL A 172 -1.86 5.47 3.55
C VAL A 172 -1.15 4.78 4.71
N PHE A 173 -1.03 3.46 4.67
CA PHE A 173 -0.32 2.69 5.68
C PHE A 173 1.17 3.08 5.75
N ASN A 174 1.84 3.16 4.60
CA ASN A 174 3.25 3.52 4.55
C ASN A 174 3.51 5.00 4.88
N LEU A 175 2.52 5.88 4.73
CA LEU A 175 2.64 7.28 5.19
C LEU A 175 2.48 7.44 6.70
N PHE A 176 2.15 6.39 7.46
CA PHE A 176 2.07 6.48 8.92
C PHE A 176 3.42 6.91 9.51
N PRO A 177 3.45 7.96 10.37
CA PRO A 177 4.69 8.61 10.79
C PRO A 177 5.44 7.85 11.89
N LEU A 178 5.70 6.56 11.65
CA LEU A 178 6.46 5.71 12.58
C LEU A 178 7.43 4.79 11.81
N PRO A 179 8.75 4.73 12.17
CA PRO A 179 9.65 3.73 11.61
C PRO A 179 9.14 2.31 11.96
N PRO A 180 9.32 1.30 11.08
CA PRO A 180 10.12 1.30 9.86
C PRO A 180 9.37 1.78 8.60
N LEU A 181 8.15 2.31 8.72
CA LEU A 181 7.33 2.77 7.59
C LEU A 181 7.94 4.02 6.93
N ASP A 182 7.58 4.26 5.66
CA ASP A 182 8.10 5.40 4.89
C ASP A 182 7.77 6.75 5.52
N GLY A 183 6.57 6.89 6.08
CA GLY A 183 6.16 8.08 6.83
C GLY A 183 7.07 8.38 8.02
N GLY A 184 7.58 7.34 8.68
CA GLY A 184 8.60 7.48 9.72
C GLY A 184 9.92 8.02 9.18
N ARG A 185 10.36 7.57 8.00
CA ARG A 185 11.57 8.09 7.33
C ARG A 185 11.38 9.53 6.85
N ILE A 186 10.21 9.86 6.31
CA ILE A 186 9.85 11.23 5.93
C ILE A 186 9.92 12.13 7.17
N LEU A 187 9.30 11.73 8.27
CA LEU A 187 9.31 12.49 9.51
C LEU A 187 10.74 12.66 10.06
N ALA A 188 11.55 11.60 10.07
CA ALA A 188 12.96 11.68 10.47
C ALA A 188 13.76 12.67 9.62
N GLY A 189 13.47 12.75 8.31
CA GLY A 189 14.11 13.74 7.42
C GLY A 189 13.71 15.19 7.71
N ILE A 190 12.49 15.43 8.19
CA ILE A 190 11.97 16.77 8.52
C ILE A 190 12.45 17.23 9.89
N LEU A 191 12.54 16.33 10.87
CA LEU A 191 12.89 16.65 12.26
C LEU A 191 14.30 17.23 12.39
N PRO A 192 14.57 18.14 13.36
CA PRO A 192 15.93 18.54 13.73
C PRO A 192 16.79 17.33 14.08
N TYR A 193 18.09 17.38 13.80
CA TYR A 193 19.02 16.25 13.92
C TYR A 193 18.91 15.48 15.26
N ARG A 194 18.88 16.21 16.39
CA ARG A 194 18.76 15.58 17.72
C ARG A 194 17.47 14.76 17.86
N GLN A 195 16.35 15.31 17.39
CA GLN A 195 15.05 14.66 17.44
C GLN A 195 14.99 13.46 16.47
N ALA A 196 15.56 13.60 15.26
CA ALA A 196 15.64 12.52 14.29
C ALA A 196 16.43 11.31 14.84
N VAL A 197 17.56 11.55 15.53
CA VAL A 197 18.34 10.49 16.18
C VAL A 197 17.54 9.80 17.30
N MET A 198 16.83 10.57 18.12
CA MET A 198 15.97 9.98 19.16
C MET A 198 14.82 9.18 18.56
N PHE A 199 14.20 9.69 17.53
CA PHE A 199 13.11 9.05 16.81
C PHE A 199 13.56 7.75 16.13
N GLY A 200 14.76 7.72 15.53
CA GLY A 200 15.36 6.53 14.94
C GLY A 200 15.56 5.37 15.94
N LYS A 201 15.70 5.67 17.23
CA LYS A 201 15.77 4.62 18.26
C LYS A 201 14.47 3.81 18.42
N LEU A 202 13.37 4.28 17.87
CA LEU A 202 12.10 3.55 17.84
C LEU A 202 12.07 2.45 16.75
N GLU A 203 12.97 2.52 15.75
CA GLU A 203 12.93 1.61 14.60
C GLU A 203 12.90 0.10 15.00
N PRO A 204 13.69 -0.38 15.97
CA PRO A 204 13.62 -1.80 16.39
C PRO A 204 12.28 -2.20 17.00
N TRP A 205 11.55 -1.24 17.59
CA TRP A 205 10.25 -1.45 18.24
C TRP A 205 9.07 -1.09 17.33
N GLY A 206 9.35 -0.37 16.25
CA GLY A 206 8.32 0.21 15.37
C GLY A 206 7.35 -0.83 14.83
N PHE A 207 7.84 -2.00 14.41
CA PHE A 207 6.98 -3.09 13.95
C PHE A 207 5.96 -3.52 15.02
N PHE A 208 6.40 -3.72 16.26
CA PHE A 208 5.51 -4.14 17.35
C PHE A 208 4.53 -3.03 17.75
N ILE A 209 4.97 -1.76 17.72
CA ILE A 209 4.10 -0.61 17.99
C ILE A 209 3.01 -0.50 16.92
N VAL A 210 3.37 -0.57 15.64
CA VAL A 210 2.41 -0.55 14.52
C VAL A 210 1.42 -1.71 14.65
N LEU A 211 1.91 -2.91 14.93
CA LEU A 211 1.08 -4.09 15.11
C LEU A 211 0.08 -3.91 16.27
N GLY A 212 0.55 -3.43 17.42
CA GLY A 212 -0.32 -3.13 18.57
C GLY A 212 -1.38 -2.08 18.26
N LEU A 213 -1.01 -1.00 17.56
CA LEU A 213 -1.94 0.04 17.14
C LEU A 213 -2.94 -0.44 16.07
N LEU A 214 -2.57 -1.41 15.22
CA LEU A 214 -3.50 -2.08 14.31
C LEU A 214 -4.50 -2.94 15.08
N PHE A 215 -4.03 -3.74 16.07
CA PHE A 215 -4.90 -4.57 16.91
C PHE A 215 -5.92 -3.75 17.72
N THR A 216 -5.52 -2.58 18.20
CA THR A 216 -6.44 -1.67 18.91
C THR A 216 -7.39 -0.91 17.98
N GLY A 217 -7.18 -0.98 16.67
CA GLY A 217 -7.97 -0.25 15.67
C GLY A 217 -7.63 1.25 15.58
N VAL A 218 -6.69 1.74 16.38
CA VAL A 218 -6.31 3.17 16.40
C VAL A 218 -5.80 3.63 15.04
N ILE A 219 -4.85 2.90 14.44
CA ILE A 219 -4.36 3.23 13.08
C ILE A 219 -5.51 3.16 12.07
N SER A 220 -6.36 2.13 12.13
CA SER A 220 -7.44 1.97 11.17
C SER A 220 -8.43 3.13 11.20
N GLN A 221 -8.91 3.50 12.39
CA GLN A 221 -9.97 4.51 12.53
C GLN A 221 -9.46 5.95 12.40
N TRP A 222 -8.30 6.26 12.96
CA TRP A 222 -7.83 7.65 13.07
C TRP A 222 -6.81 8.04 11.99
N TRP A 223 -6.24 7.07 11.30
CA TRP A 223 -5.26 7.30 10.25
C TRP A 223 -5.72 6.76 8.90
N MET A 224 -5.96 5.44 8.79
CA MET A 224 -6.22 4.83 7.49
C MET A 224 -7.55 5.30 6.89
N VAL A 225 -8.63 5.32 7.64
CA VAL A 225 -9.95 5.74 7.13
C VAL A 225 -9.91 7.20 6.64
N PRO A 226 -9.56 8.22 7.46
CA PRO A 226 -9.61 9.60 7.01
C PRO A 226 -8.68 9.89 5.84
N LEU A 227 -7.47 9.30 5.87
CA LEU A 227 -6.50 9.53 4.80
C LEU A 227 -6.88 8.82 3.50
N SER A 228 -7.48 7.62 3.59
CA SER A 228 -8.00 6.93 2.41
C SER A 228 -9.13 7.73 1.77
N ASP A 229 -10.06 8.27 2.55
CA ASP A 229 -11.14 9.12 2.05
C ASP A 229 -10.58 10.37 1.37
N PHE A 230 -9.56 10.99 1.96
CA PHE A 230 -8.85 12.14 1.37
C PHE A 230 -8.26 11.80 -0.01
N PHE A 231 -7.48 10.71 -0.12
CA PHE A 231 -6.87 10.33 -1.40
C PHE A 231 -7.89 9.90 -2.43
N ILE A 232 -8.96 9.22 -2.03
CA ILE A 232 -10.08 8.88 -2.92
C ILE A 232 -10.79 10.15 -3.41
N ALA A 233 -10.97 11.15 -2.54
CA ALA A 233 -11.53 12.44 -2.92
C ALA A 233 -10.66 13.17 -3.95
N ILE A 234 -9.37 12.92 -4.03
CA ILE A 234 -8.46 13.43 -5.07
C ILE A 234 -8.56 12.58 -6.35
N VAL A 235 -8.61 11.24 -6.24
CA VAL A 235 -8.70 10.36 -7.41
C VAL A 235 -9.98 10.59 -8.20
N ARG A 236 -11.11 10.85 -7.53
CA ARG A 236 -12.43 11.07 -8.17
C ARG A 236 -12.43 12.22 -9.21
N PRO A 237 -12.02 13.46 -8.87
CA PRO A 237 -12.00 14.55 -9.84
C PRO A 237 -10.95 14.34 -10.93
N LEU A 238 -9.81 13.70 -10.65
CA LEU A 238 -8.80 13.40 -11.66
C LEU A 238 -9.32 12.42 -12.74
N THR A 239 -10.24 11.54 -12.36
CA THR A 239 -10.84 10.57 -13.28
C THR A 239 -12.20 10.99 -13.83
N SER A 240 -12.79 12.09 -13.32
CA SER A 240 -14.12 12.56 -13.71
C SER A 240 -14.29 12.92 -15.20
N PRO A 241 -13.29 13.51 -15.90
CA PRO A 241 -13.43 13.77 -17.32
C PRO A 241 -13.63 12.49 -18.15
N LEU A 242 -12.92 11.43 -17.80
CA LEU A 242 -13.10 10.11 -18.45
C LEU A 242 -14.47 9.51 -18.15
N ARG A 243 -14.96 9.68 -16.92
CA ARG A 243 -16.30 9.23 -16.56
C ARG A 243 -17.39 9.91 -17.41
N MET A 244 -17.30 11.22 -17.61
CA MET A 244 -18.27 11.96 -18.44
C MET A 244 -18.30 11.48 -19.89
N VAL A 245 -17.17 10.98 -20.40
CA VAL A 245 -17.06 10.48 -21.79
C VAL A 245 -17.56 9.04 -21.91
N PHE A 246 -17.24 8.18 -20.94
CA PHE A 246 -17.43 6.73 -21.05
C PHE A 246 -18.61 6.18 -20.24
N THR A 247 -19.16 6.93 -19.30
CA THR A 247 -20.30 6.50 -18.48
C THR A 247 -21.35 7.61 -18.43
N PRO A 248 -22.13 7.80 -19.52
CA PRO A 248 -23.17 8.83 -19.59
C PRO A 248 -24.32 8.62 -18.59
#